data_7401ec92ce7e8bf3e0ce5d8d1cf0bd5f
#
_entry.id   7401ec92ce7e8bf3e0ce5d8d1cf0bd5f
#
_cell.length_a   1.000
_cell.length_b   1.000
_cell.length_c   1.000
_cell.angle_alpha   90.00
_cell.angle_beta   90.00
_cell.angle_gamma   90.00
#
_symmetry.space_group_name_H-M   'P 1'
#
loop_
_entity.id
_entity.type
_entity.pdbx_description
1 polymer ?
#
loop_
_entity_poly.entity_id
_entity_poly.type
_entity_poly.pdbx_seq_one_letter_code
_entity_poly.pdbx_strand_id
1 'polypeptide(L)'
;MERIASFTVNHDVLVPGLYLSRRDGSVTTFDLRFKKPNTGDLLTNAEMHSVEHIIATALRNSPQKDAVIYFGPMGCQTGFYFLFDSARLTDAQAIALLQQVFAQGAAWDGPMPGKSSRECGNYVNLDAALAQRCCAFYAEVIRDWTVEKLVYPEQGRNSPFPHILPKKCRDFC
;
A
#
# COMPACT_ATOMS: atom_id res chain seq x y z
N MET A 1 11.58 22.06 -17.32
CA MET A 1 11.15 21.52 -16.01
C MET A 1 11.54 20.06 -16.01
N GLU A 2 12.34 19.62 -15.06
CA GLU A 2 12.75 18.22 -14.95
C GLU A 2 11.57 17.32 -14.54
N ARG A 3 11.54 16.08 -15.03
CA ARG A 3 10.52 15.10 -14.63
C ARG A 3 10.78 14.65 -13.20
N ILE A 4 9.75 14.64 -12.37
CA ILE A 4 9.83 14.06 -11.03
C ILE A 4 9.86 12.52 -11.11
N ALA A 5 10.44 11.88 -10.10
CA ALA A 5 10.68 10.42 -10.08
C ALA A 5 9.41 9.60 -10.38
N SER A 6 8.24 9.99 -9.82
CA SER A 6 6.97 9.30 -10.06
C SER A 6 6.48 9.34 -11.52
N PHE A 7 6.96 10.29 -12.33
CA PHE A 7 6.62 10.38 -13.76
C PHE A 7 7.60 9.63 -14.66
N THR A 8 8.66 9.04 -14.11
CA THR A 8 9.60 8.21 -14.85
C THR A 8 9.20 6.72 -14.84
N VAL A 9 8.29 6.32 -13.95
CA VAL A 9 7.76 4.96 -13.90
C VAL A 9 6.85 4.70 -15.09
N ASN A 10 7.06 3.58 -15.78
CA ASN A 10 6.19 3.18 -16.89
C ASN A 10 4.88 2.56 -16.36
N HIS A 11 3.81 3.34 -16.35
CA HIS A 11 2.50 2.92 -15.84
C HIS A 11 1.77 1.92 -16.75
N ASP A 12 2.18 1.73 -18.01
CA ASP A 12 1.54 0.79 -18.92
C ASP A 12 1.86 -0.68 -18.57
N VAL A 13 3.04 -0.91 -17.96
CA VAL A 13 3.49 -2.24 -17.55
C VAL A 13 3.38 -2.49 -16.04
N LEU A 14 3.03 -1.45 -15.26
CA LEU A 14 2.95 -1.53 -13.81
C LEU A 14 1.75 -2.39 -13.39
N VAL A 15 2.00 -3.34 -12.49
CA VAL A 15 1.00 -4.27 -11.95
C VAL A 15 0.90 -4.14 -10.43
N PRO A 16 -0.14 -4.68 -9.77
CA PRO A 16 -0.18 -4.75 -8.31
C PRO A 16 1.08 -5.39 -7.74
N GLY A 17 1.62 -4.77 -6.68
CA GLY A 17 2.88 -5.18 -6.09
C GLY A 17 3.43 -4.16 -5.11
N LEU A 18 4.66 -4.39 -4.65
CA LEU A 18 5.40 -3.52 -3.74
C LEU A 18 6.73 -3.14 -4.40
N TYR A 19 6.97 -1.85 -4.58
CA TYR A 19 8.14 -1.38 -5.31
C TYR A 19 8.91 -0.31 -4.54
N LEU A 20 10.24 -0.29 -4.72
CA LEU A 20 11.06 0.83 -4.26
C LEU A 20 10.84 2.01 -5.20
N SER A 21 10.17 3.04 -4.71
CA SER A 21 9.92 4.26 -5.50
C SER A 21 11.17 5.15 -5.55
N ARG A 22 11.71 5.49 -4.39
CA ARG A 22 12.91 6.35 -4.29
C ARG A 22 13.52 6.34 -2.90
N ARG A 23 14.72 6.92 -2.81
CA ARG A 23 15.41 7.22 -1.55
C ARG A 23 15.79 8.69 -1.54
N ASP A 24 15.43 9.38 -0.46
CA ASP A 24 15.74 10.79 -0.22
C ASP A 24 16.52 10.88 1.11
N GLY A 25 17.84 10.81 1.07
CA GLY A 25 18.68 10.66 2.26
C GLY A 25 18.37 9.35 2.99
N SER A 26 17.99 9.42 4.27
CA SER A 26 17.54 8.25 5.04
C SER A 26 16.06 7.91 4.82
N VAL A 27 15.30 8.74 4.10
CA VAL A 27 13.89 8.46 3.83
C VAL A 27 13.76 7.54 2.62
N THR A 28 13.22 6.34 2.84
CA THR A 28 12.85 5.41 1.77
C THR A 28 11.36 5.45 1.53
N THR A 29 10.95 5.54 0.28
CA THR A 29 9.55 5.51 -0.17
C THR A 29 9.27 4.22 -0.91
N PHE A 30 8.34 3.42 -0.40
CA PHE A 30 7.76 2.29 -1.10
C PHE A 30 6.45 2.68 -1.79
N ASP A 31 6.27 2.18 -3.03
CA ASP A 31 5.03 2.24 -3.81
C ASP A 31 4.26 0.93 -3.57
N LEU A 32 3.13 1.04 -2.86
CA LEU A 32 2.21 -0.06 -2.62
C LEU A 32 1.13 -0.03 -3.70
N ARG A 33 1.35 -0.73 -4.80
CA ARG A 33 0.43 -0.72 -5.92
C ARG A 33 -0.68 -1.76 -5.75
N PHE A 34 -1.92 -1.28 -5.58
CA PHE A 34 -3.12 -2.10 -5.41
C PHE A 34 -3.81 -2.41 -6.73
N LYS A 35 -3.79 -1.46 -7.65
CA LYS A 35 -4.52 -1.54 -8.91
C LYS A 35 -3.58 -1.35 -10.09
N LYS A 36 -3.86 -2.06 -11.19
CA LYS A 36 -3.17 -1.79 -12.45
C LYS A 36 -3.59 -0.41 -12.95
N PRO A 37 -2.64 0.49 -13.23
CA PRO A 37 -2.96 1.83 -13.72
C PRO A 37 -3.71 1.79 -15.07
N ASN A 38 -4.47 2.84 -15.34
CA ASN A 38 -5.14 3.09 -16.62
C ASN A 38 -6.16 2.02 -17.07
N THR A 39 -6.68 1.21 -16.15
CA THR A 39 -7.70 0.18 -16.45
C THR A 39 -9.12 0.59 -16.08
N GLY A 40 -9.30 1.74 -15.41
CA GLY A 40 -10.58 2.17 -14.85
C GLY A 40 -10.98 1.44 -13.55
N ASP A 41 -10.26 0.39 -13.14
CA ASP A 41 -10.45 -0.26 -11.85
C ASP A 41 -9.63 0.48 -10.78
N LEU A 42 -10.27 1.39 -10.07
CA LEU A 42 -9.66 2.26 -9.07
C LEU A 42 -10.20 1.96 -7.67
N LEU A 43 -9.38 2.27 -6.65
CA LEU A 43 -9.87 2.32 -5.27
C LEU A 43 -10.82 3.51 -5.12
N THR A 44 -11.95 3.29 -4.47
CA THR A 44 -12.84 4.38 -4.09
C THR A 44 -12.21 5.22 -2.97
N ASN A 45 -12.70 6.46 -2.81
CA ASN A 45 -12.24 7.30 -1.70
C ASN A 45 -12.47 6.64 -0.33
N ALA A 46 -13.62 5.98 -0.14
CA ALA A 46 -13.91 5.28 1.11
C ALA A 46 -12.97 4.09 1.38
N GLU A 47 -12.61 3.31 0.34
CA GLU A 47 -11.62 2.23 0.46
C GLU A 47 -10.26 2.79 0.84
N MET A 48 -9.77 3.82 0.14
CA MET A 48 -8.47 4.42 0.44
C MET A 48 -8.41 4.99 1.85
N HIS A 49 -9.41 5.77 2.23
CA HIS A 49 -9.48 6.40 3.54
C HIS A 49 -9.56 5.37 4.68
N SER A 50 -10.34 4.31 4.47
CA SER A 50 -10.49 3.25 5.47
C SER A 50 -9.22 2.41 5.64
N VAL A 51 -8.54 2.06 4.53
CA VAL A 51 -7.24 1.38 4.56
C VAL A 51 -6.19 2.25 5.24
N GLU A 52 -6.15 3.56 4.90
CA GLU A 52 -5.22 4.50 5.53
C GLU A 52 -5.35 4.49 7.05
N HIS A 53 -6.56 4.63 7.59
CA HIS A 53 -6.79 4.66 9.03
C HIS A 53 -6.36 3.37 9.73
N ILE A 54 -6.70 2.20 9.20
CA ILE A 54 -6.34 0.91 9.81
C ILE A 54 -4.83 0.69 9.73
N ILE A 55 -4.23 0.85 8.55
CA ILE A 55 -2.81 0.54 8.34
C ILE A 55 -1.91 1.57 9.03
N ALA A 56 -2.24 2.87 8.96
CA ALA A 56 -1.48 3.89 9.69
C ALA A 56 -1.52 3.63 11.21
N THR A 57 -2.68 3.23 11.74
CA THR A 57 -2.81 2.86 13.16
C THR A 57 -1.96 1.64 13.49
N ALA A 58 -2.00 0.57 12.69
CA ALA A 58 -1.20 -0.63 12.90
C ALA A 58 0.31 -0.33 12.84
N LEU A 59 0.76 0.44 11.85
CA LEU A 59 2.16 0.86 11.70
C LEU A 59 2.65 1.67 12.90
N ARG A 60 1.84 2.64 13.35
CA ARG A 60 2.18 3.52 14.50
C ARG A 60 2.10 2.82 15.86
N ASN A 61 1.49 1.64 15.94
CA ASN A 61 1.47 0.79 17.14
C ASN A 61 2.39 -0.43 17.02
N SER A 62 3.17 -0.55 15.93
CA SER A 62 4.15 -1.63 15.76
C SER A 62 5.42 -1.39 16.59
N PRO A 63 6.23 -2.43 16.84
CA PRO A 63 7.56 -2.27 17.44
C PRO A 63 8.49 -1.35 16.63
N GLN A 64 8.24 -1.17 15.33
CA GLN A 64 9.02 -0.34 14.41
C GLN A 64 8.46 1.09 14.24
N LYS A 65 7.52 1.52 15.09
CA LYS A 65 6.81 2.81 15.00
C LYS A 65 7.72 4.03 14.82
N ASP A 66 8.91 4.00 15.46
CA ASP A 66 9.86 5.13 15.42
C ASP A 66 10.59 5.25 14.07
N ALA A 67 10.53 4.23 13.22
CA ALA A 67 11.00 4.27 11.85
C ALA A 67 9.91 4.68 10.84
N VAL A 68 8.64 4.66 11.24
CA VAL A 68 7.50 4.99 10.37
C VAL A 68 7.39 6.50 10.22
N ILE A 69 7.54 7.00 9.00
CA ILE A 69 7.41 8.43 8.68
C ILE A 69 5.98 8.74 8.23
N TYR A 70 5.49 8.03 7.21
CA TYR A 70 4.17 8.29 6.64
C TYR A 70 3.60 7.06 5.94
N PHE A 71 2.29 6.92 5.99
CA PHE A 71 1.50 6.02 5.13
C PHE A 71 0.28 6.78 4.65
N GLY A 72 0.01 6.76 3.34
CA GLY A 72 -1.15 7.45 2.80
C GLY A 72 -1.40 7.16 1.32
N PRO A 73 -2.61 7.47 0.82
CA PRO A 73 -3.05 7.13 -0.51
C PRO A 73 -2.39 7.97 -1.60
N MET A 74 -2.32 7.40 -2.80
CA MET A 74 -1.95 8.11 -4.02
C MET A 74 -3.17 8.81 -4.61
N GLY A 75 -3.00 10.05 -5.09
CA GLY A 75 -4.07 10.79 -5.75
C GLY A 75 -4.64 10.13 -7.01
N CYS A 76 -3.90 9.22 -7.64
CA CYS A 76 -4.35 8.42 -8.79
C CYS A 76 -5.27 7.24 -8.43
N GLN A 77 -5.54 7.00 -7.14
CA GLN A 77 -6.44 5.96 -6.64
C GLN A 77 -6.00 4.52 -6.97
N THR A 78 -4.71 4.31 -7.23
CA THR A 78 -4.19 2.98 -7.59
C THR A 78 -3.33 2.34 -6.52
N GLY A 79 -3.09 3.03 -5.39
CA GLY A 79 -2.28 2.50 -4.29
C GLY A 79 -1.95 3.52 -3.22
N PHE A 80 -0.90 3.21 -2.46
CA PHE A 80 -0.44 3.98 -1.32
C PHE A 80 1.07 4.18 -1.37
N TYR A 81 1.56 5.17 -0.62
CA TYR A 81 2.96 5.31 -0.29
C TYR A 81 3.22 4.96 1.17
N PHE A 82 4.31 4.23 1.40
CA PHE A 82 4.88 4.02 2.73
C PHE A 82 6.27 4.63 2.78
N LEU A 83 6.47 5.58 3.68
CA LEU A 83 7.74 6.25 3.92
C LEU A 83 8.29 5.82 5.27
N PHE A 84 9.56 5.44 5.30
CA PHE A 84 10.24 5.04 6.52
C PHE A 84 11.70 5.50 6.55
N ASP A 85 12.27 5.59 7.76
CA ASP A 85 13.68 5.90 8.00
C ASP A 85 14.54 4.63 7.82
N SER A 86 15.27 4.57 6.71
CA SER A 86 16.16 3.44 6.39
C SER A 86 17.41 3.35 7.28
N ALA A 87 17.69 4.35 8.11
CA ALA A 87 18.70 4.24 9.16
C ALA A 87 18.23 3.36 10.33
N ARG A 88 16.92 3.14 10.48
CA ARG A 88 16.28 2.38 11.57
C ARG A 88 15.59 1.10 11.11
N LEU A 89 15.23 1.01 9.84
CA LEU A 89 14.47 -0.10 9.29
C LEU A 89 15.03 -0.48 7.93
N THR A 90 15.52 -1.72 7.76
CA THR A 90 15.96 -2.22 6.46
C THR A 90 14.77 -2.50 5.54
N ASP A 91 15.02 -2.59 4.21
CA ASP A 91 13.97 -2.93 3.24
C ASP A 91 13.29 -4.28 3.57
N ALA A 92 14.06 -5.29 3.95
CA ALA A 92 13.53 -6.60 4.33
C ALA A 92 12.62 -6.50 5.56
N GLN A 93 13.01 -5.73 6.56
CA GLN A 93 12.18 -5.49 7.75
C GLN A 93 10.92 -4.68 7.41
N ALA A 94 11.02 -3.69 6.50
CA ALA A 94 9.89 -2.91 6.03
C ALA A 94 8.87 -3.77 5.27
N ILE A 95 9.34 -4.71 4.42
CA ILE A 95 8.48 -5.69 3.74
C ILE A 95 7.78 -6.57 4.78
N ALA A 96 8.51 -7.14 5.73
CA ALA A 96 7.93 -8.00 6.77
C ALA A 96 6.90 -7.24 7.63
N LEU A 97 7.18 -5.98 7.98
CA LEU A 97 6.24 -5.11 8.68
C LEU A 97 4.95 -4.90 7.86
N LEU A 98 5.06 -4.60 6.57
CA LEU A 98 3.90 -4.43 5.70
C LEU A 98 3.09 -5.72 5.57
N GLN A 99 3.73 -6.87 5.38
CA GLN A 99 3.07 -8.18 5.36
C GLN A 99 2.28 -8.42 6.65
N GLN A 100 2.87 -8.13 7.81
CA GLN A 100 2.23 -8.25 9.11
C GLN A 100 1.03 -7.31 9.27
N VAL A 101 1.18 -6.00 9.00
CA VAL A 101 0.11 -5.03 9.24
C VAL A 101 -1.05 -5.20 8.26
N PHE A 102 -0.80 -5.64 7.01
CA PHE A 102 -1.88 -5.96 6.08
C PHE A 102 -2.63 -7.24 6.46
N ALA A 103 -1.94 -8.25 7.00
CA ALA A 103 -2.59 -9.44 7.58
C ALA A 103 -3.44 -9.06 8.80
N GLN A 104 -2.95 -8.17 9.68
CA GLN A 104 -3.72 -7.63 10.79
C GLN A 104 -4.93 -6.84 10.32
N GLY A 105 -4.77 -5.99 9.29
CA GLY A 105 -5.87 -5.22 8.70
C GLY A 105 -6.94 -6.09 8.06
N ALA A 106 -6.55 -7.22 7.46
CA ALA A 106 -7.48 -8.20 6.91
C ALA A 106 -8.31 -8.92 8.00
N ALA A 107 -7.71 -9.12 9.17
CA ALA A 107 -8.34 -9.76 10.34
C ALA A 107 -8.87 -8.74 11.36
N TRP A 108 -8.98 -7.47 10.99
CA TRP A 108 -9.39 -6.41 11.92
C TRP A 108 -10.82 -6.64 12.44
N ASP A 109 -10.98 -6.77 13.74
CA ASP A 109 -12.26 -7.01 14.44
C ASP A 109 -12.65 -5.89 15.42
N GLY A 110 -11.80 -4.87 15.54
CA GLY A 110 -12.01 -3.73 16.43
C GLY A 110 -12.85 -2.61 15.83
N PRO A 111 -13.15 -1.57 16.61
CA PRO A 111 -13.80 -0.37 16.10
C PRO A 111 -12.90 0.30 15.05
N MET A 112 -13.53 0.96 14.09
CA MET A 112 -12.80 1.71 13.05
C MET A 112 -12.00 2.85 13.69
N PRO A 113 -10.66 2.90 13.57
CA PRO A 113 -9.84 3.93 14.18
C PRO A 113 -10.21 5.32 13.67
N GLY A 114 -10.29 6.30 14.56
CA GLY A 114 -10.54 7.70 14.20
C GLY A 114 -11.92 7.98 13.60
N LYS A 115 -12.92 7.08 13.78
CA LYS A 115 -14.27 7.25 13.23
C LYS A 115 -15.14 8.17 14.06
N SER A 116 -14.67 9.40 14.26
CA SER A 116 -15.46 10.46 14.91
C SER A 116 -15.18 11.82 14.27
N SER A 117 -16.12 12.75 14.38
CA SER A 117 -15.97 14.13 13.88
C SER A 117 -14.82 14.89 14.55
N ARG A 118 -14.38 14.43 15.72
CA ARG A 118 -13.28 15.04 16.46
C ARG A 118 -11.91 14.59 15.95
N GLU A 119 -11.83 13.37 15.41
CA GLU A 119 -10.56 12.72 15.04
C GLU A 119 -10.31 12.76 13.53
N CYS A 120 -11.35 12.84 12.71
CA CYS A 120 -11.23 12.80 11.26
C CYS A 120 -12.17 13.80 10.59
N GLY A 121 -11.64 14.53 9.60
CA GLY A 121 -12.40 15.54 8.85
C GLY A 121 -13.50 14.98 7.94
N ASN A 122 -13.47 13.65 7.66
CA ASN A 122 -14.48 12.97 6.85
C ASN A 122 -14.78 11.55 7.39
N TYR A 123 -15.01 11.44 8.68
CA TYR A 123 -15.21 10.16 9.37
C TYR A 123 -16.41 9.34 8.85
N VAL A 124 -17.35 9.97 8.17
CA VAL A 124 -18.60 9.33 7.73
C VAL A 124 -18.38 8.28 6.63
N ASN A 125 -17.30 8.38 5.85
CA ASN A 125 -16.98 7.42 4.80
C ASN A 125 -16.02 6.31 5.25
N LEU A 126 -15.62 6.28 6.53
CA LEU A 126 -14.81 5.22 7.09
C LEU A 126 -15.62 3.94 7.31
N ASP A 127 -15.12 2.82 6.78
CA ASP A 127 -15.78 1.52 6.84
C ASP A 127 -14.73 0.40 7.04
N ALA A 128 -14.84 -0.32 8.17
CA ALA A 128 -13.91 -1.39 8.51
C ALA A 128 -13.99 -2.56 7.53
N ALA A 129 -15.17 -2.91 7.02
CA ALA A 129 -15.34 -4.01 6.09
C ALA A 129 -14.70 -3.70 4.71
N LEU A 130 -14.75 -2.44 4.25
CA LEU A 130 -14.00 -2.01 3.07
C LEU A 130 -12.50 -2.17 3.28
N ALA A 131 -11.99 -1.70 4.42
CA ALA A 131 -10.56 -1.82 4.73
C ALA A 131 -10.12 -3.27 4.84
N GLN A 132 -10.88 -4.14 5.53
CA GLN A 132 -10.59 -5.57 5.65
C GLN A 132 -10.43 -6.23 4.28
N ARG A 133 -11.37 -6.02 3.36
CA ARG A 133 -11.32 -6.59 2.01
C ARG A 133 -10.10 -6.12 1.23
N CYS A 134 -9.81 -4.82 1.27
CA CYS A 134 -8.64 -4.25 0.60
C CYS A 134 -7.33 -4.76 1.22
N CYS A 135 -7.26 -4.86 2.54
CA CYS A 135 -6.11 -5.41 3.24
C CYS A 135 -5.90 -6.90 2.94
N ALA A 136 -6.98 -7.70 2.91
CA ALA A 136 -6.92 -9.12 2.53
C ALA A 136 -6.39 -9.29 1.10
N PHE A 137 -6.91 -8.52 0.15
CA PHE A 137 -6.40 -8.51 -1.22
C PHE A 137 -4.91 -8.18 -1.27
N TYR A 138 -4.49 -7.11 -0.61
CA TYR A 138 -3.10 -6.67 -0.70
C TYR A 138 -2.13 -7.57 0.08
N ALA A 139 -2.56 -8.16 1.19
CA ALA A 139 -1.78 -9.18 1.90
C ALA A 139 -1.44 -10.37 0.99
N GLU A 140 -2.38 -10.80 0.13
CA GLU A 140 -2.13 -11.83 -0.88
C GLU A 140 -1.12 -11.37 -1.94
N VAL A 141 -1.24 -10.13 -2.41
CA VAL A 141 -0.32 -9.55 -3.41
C VAL A 141 1.13 -9.58 -2.92
N ILE A 142 1.36 -9.25 -1.64
CA ILE A 142 2.71 -9.13 -1.08
C ILE A 142 3.16 -10.33 -0.24
N ARG A 143 2.38 -11.41 -0.17
CA ARG A 143 2.66 -12.58 0.69
C ARG A 143 4.09 -13.09 0.57
N ASP A 144 4.56 -13.27 -0.65
CA ASP A 144 5.89 -13.81 -0.96
C ASP A 144 6.82 -12.73 -1.53
N TRP A 145 6.60 -11.46 -1.12
CA TRP A 145 7.42 -10.36 -1.60
C TRP A 145 8.76 -10.34 -0.87
N THR A 146 9.82 -10.11 -1.63
CA THR A 146 11.20 -10.04 -1.11
C THR A 146 11.90 -8.80 -1.65
N VAL A 147 13.11 -8.50 -1.15
CA VAL A 147 13.88 -7.32 -1.56
C VAL A 147 14.20 -7.34 -3.06
N GLU A 148 14.41 -8.52 -3.64
CA GLU A 148 14.72 -8.69 -5.05
C GLU A 148 13.54 -8.29 -5.96
N LYS A 149 12.31 -8.32 -5.43
CA LYS A 149 11.08 -7.96 -6.15
C LYS A 149 10.73 -6.47 -6.06
N LEU A 150 11.50 -5.66 -5.34
CA LEU A 150 11.24 -4.23 -5.18
C LEU A 150 11.48 -3.39 -6.46
N VAL A 151 11.85 -4.00 -7.56
CA VAL A 151 12.18 -3.33 -8.83
C VAL A 151 10.92 -3.19 -9.67
N TYR A 152 10.68 -2.00 -10.22
CA TYR A 152 9.58 -1.79 -11.16
C TYR A 152 9.72 -2.68 -12.41
N PRO A 153 8.60 -3.22 -12.95
CA PRO A 153 8.64 -4.00 -14.18
C PRO A 153 9.11 -3.12 -15.36
N GLU A 154 10.01 -3.69 -16.20
CA GLU A 154 10.48 -3.04 -17.41
C GLU A 154 9.71 -3.54 -18.65
N GLN A 155 9.55 -2.67 -19.65
CA GLN A 155 9.03 -3.11 -20.95
C GLN A 155 9.93 -4.22 -21.55
N GLY A 156 9.33 -5.34 -21.91
CA GLY A 156 9.99 -6.41 -22.68
C GLY A 156 10.67 -7.51 -21.87
N ARG A 157 10.71 -7.45 -20.54
CA ARG A 157 11.03 -8.62 -19.73
C ARG A 157 9.73 -9.33 -19.34
N ASN A 158 9.64 -10.62 -19.59
CA ASN A 158 8.55 -11.47 -19.11
C ASN A 158 8.41 -11.26 -17.61
N SER A 159 7.27 -10.75 -17.16
CA SER A 159 6.95 -10.67 -15.75
C SER A 159 7.13 -12.07 -15.13
N PRO A 160 7.93 -12.24 -14.07
CA PRO A 160 8.08 -13.54 -13.42
C PRO A 160 6.80 -13.99 -12.71
N PHE A 161 5.73 -13.20 -12.79
CA PHE A 161 4.47 -13.49 -12.12
C PHE A 161 3.51 -14.15 -13.11
N PRO A 162 2.94 -15.32 -12.74
CA PRO A 162 1.80 -15.87 -13.47
C PRO A 162 0.71 -14.79 -13.44
N HIS A 163 -0.03 -14.68 -14.56
CA HIS A 163 -1.21 -13.83 -14.69
C HIS A 163 -2.27 -14.26 -13.66
N ILE A 164 -2.07 -13.90 -12.42
CA ILE A 164 -3.13 -13.91 -11.43
C ILE A 164 -4.01 -12.73 -11.83
N LEU A 165 -5.10 -13.03 -12.55
CA LEU A 165 -6.17 -12.05 -12.77
C LEU A 165 -6.58 -11.59 -11.37
N PRO A 166 -6.41 -10.30 -11.01
CA PRO A 166 -6.76 -9.84 -9.69
C PRO A 166 -8.27 -10.02 -9.52
N LYS A 167 -8.67 -10.89 -8.59
CA LYS A 167 -10.02 -10.85 -8.08
C LYS A 167 -10.24 -9.42 -7.60
N LYS A 168 -11.27 -8.77 -8.08
CA LYS A 168 -11.61 -7.39 -7.66
C LYS A 168 -11.75 -7.38 -6.15
N CYS A 169 -11.39 -6.29 -5.46
CA CYS A 169 -11.67 -6.15 -4.02
C CYS A 169 -13.12 -6.48 -3.65
N ARG A 170 -14.04 -6.43 -4.63
CA ARG A 170 -15.46 -6.78 -4.49
C ARG A 170 -15.75 -8.28 -4.47
N ASP A 171 -14.81 -9.13 -4.87
CA ASP A 171 -15.03 -10.59 -5.03
C ASP A 171 -14.70 -11.36 -3.74
N PHE A 172 -14.35 -10.67 -2.65
CA PHE A 172 -14.14 -11.23 -1.32
C PHE A 172 -15.38 -11.02 -0.41
N CYS A 173 -16.59 -11.16 -0.96
CA CYS A 173 -17.83 -11.27 -0.19
C CYS A 173 -18.18 -12.73 0.07
#